data_d06d4862a7dcac19d46d78bc126d8d01
#
_entry.id   d06d4862a7dcac19d46d78bc126d8d01
#
_cell.length_a   1.000
_cell.length_b   1.000
_cell.length_c   1.000
_cell.angle_alpha   90.00
_cell.angle_beta   90.00
_cell.angle_gamma   90.00
#
_symmetry.space_group_name_H-M   'P 1'
#
loop_
_entity.id
_entity.type
_entity.pdbx_description
1 polymer ?
#
loop_
_entity_poly.entity_id
_entity_poly.type
_entity_poly.pdbx_seq_one_letter_code
_entity_poly.pdbx_strand_id
1 'polypeptide(L)'
;MSRERNKIIAALLGTAVAVVVLAVAMFIGLSKNGSTEKITSEQIAVGEDHMLAVDAGGAVYAWGHNNKGELGNSNCDNQSKPVKAVKISGKVTQVAAGDELSFALCKDGDLYAWGDDTSYQMGDGDNTSRMEPKKVNTDIAMIAAGTKHALAIDTSGALYVWGRNKNGALGVADSACDKKDEEGYACMSAPYKLMDNVAYIDAGDEYSMAITTDGTLYAWGYNEDGQLGLAKTDSTNSKGEAYQSKPAKVMDGIKMVSCGAKYMAFALKENGDLYGWGNNSVGSLGIKTVDDAARSVQTKPKKLMSDVSYVDAGSAHAAVLKTNGDLYTFGVNNYHQIGIKFGDGTYAIGQETIYYQSKPRKLAENVEAVAAGGFNTLYRSKDGVLRSVGCNLYKQLGIGSEESDVKTPTAVYLKN
;
A
#
# COMPACT_ATOMS: atom_id res chain seq x y z
N MET A 1 -14.09 -40.44 -28.13
CA MET A 1 -14.58 -39.43 -27.15
C MET A 1 -13.54 -38.97 -26.10
N SER A 2 -12.50 -39.71 -25.76
CA SER A 2 -11.50 -39.29 -24.74
C SER A 2 -10.44 -38.28 -25.25
N ARG A 3 -10.08 -38.31 -26.53
CA ARG A 3 -9.03 -37.42 -27.12
C ARG A 3 -9.51 -35.99 -27.37
N GLU A 4 -10.79 -35.78 -27.62
CA GLU A 4 -11.39 -34.45 -27.82
C GLU A 4 -11.59 -33.71 -26.48
N ARG A 5 -12.02 -34.44 -25.41
CA ARG A 5 -12.12 -33.85 -24.06
C ARG A 5 -10.77 -33.34 -23.52
N ASN A 6 -9.69 -34.07 -23.78
CA ASN A 6 -8.35 -33.66 -23.33
C ASN A 6 -7.82 -32.46 -24.11
N LYS A 7 -8.21 -32.26 -25.37
CA LYS A 7 -7.87 -31.05 -26.12
C LYS A 7 -8.65 -29.82 -25.65
N ILE A 8 -9.90 -29.96 -25.23
CA ILE A 8 -10.71 -28.87 -24.66
C ILE A 8 -10.21 -28.49 -23.28
N ILE A 9 -9.81 -29.45 -22.45
CA ILE A 9 -9.21 -29.18 -21.12
C ILE A 9 -7.82 -28.51 -21.24
N ALA A 10 -6.99 -28.92 -22.21
CA ALA A 10 -5.70 -28.29 -22.48
C ALA A 10 -5.86 -26.86 -23.07
N ALA A 11 -6.89 -26.61 -23.85
CA ALA A 11 -7.22 -25.27 -24.37
C ALA A 11 -7.75 -24.35 -23.25
N LEU A 12 -8.57 -24.88 -22.32
CA LEU A 12 -9.09 -24.11 -21.17
C LEU A 12 -8.01 -23.82 -20.14
N LEU A 13 -7.07 -24.74 -19.91
CA LEU A 13 -5.90 -24.49 -19.03
C LEU A 13 -4.91 -23.50 -19.68
N GLY A 14 -4.71 -23.58 -21.00
CA GLY A 14 -3.86 -22.63 -21.73
C GLY A 14 -4.45 -21.21 -21.75
N THR A 15 -5.77 -21.05 -21.80
CA THR A 15 -6.43 -19.74 -21.74
C THR A 15 -6.47 -19.17 -20.33
N ALA A 16 -6.60 -19.99 -19.27
CA ALA A 16 -6.54 -19.54 -17.88
C ALA A 16 -5.14 -19.00 -17.50
N VAL A 17 -4.08 -19.70 -17.90
CA VAL A 17 -2.69 -19.23 -17.71
C VAL A 17 -2.40 -17.98 -18.53
N ALA A 18 -2.94 -17.88 -19.75
CA ALA A 18 -2.79 -16.67 -20.59
C ALA A 18 -3.58 -15.47 -20.03
N VAL A 19 -4.72 -15.69 -19.34
CA VAL A 19 -5.50 -14.61 -18.71
C VAL A 19 -4.82 -14.12 -17.42
N VAL A 20 -4.21 -14.98 -16.61
CA VAL A 20 -3.43 -14.59 -15.43
C VAL A 20 -2.16 -13.82 -15.82
N VAL A 21 -1.45 -14.29 -16.87
CA VAL A 21 -0.29 -13.56 -17.42
C VAL A 21 -0.70 -12.24 -18.09
N LEU A 22 -1.91 -12.15 -18.68
CA LEU A 22 -2.44 -10.92 -19.26
C LEU A 22 -2.96 -9.94 -18.19
N ALA A 23 -3.52 -10.41 -17.06
CA ALA A 23 -3.91 -9.54 -15.95
C ALA A 23 -2.68 -8.92 -15.27
N VAL A 24 -1.65 -9.71 -14.98
CA VAL A 24 -0.36 -9.22 -14.46
C VAL A 24 0.37 -8.36 -15.52
N ALA A 25 0.28 -8.70 -16.81
CA ALA A 25 0.90 -7.92 -17.90
C ALA A 25 0.13 -6.62 -18.25
N MET A 26 -1.16 -6.49 -17.93
CA MET A 26 -1.90 -5.22 -18.05
C MET A 26 -1.51 -4.24 -16.95
N PHE A 27 -1.10 -4.71 -15.77
CA PHE A 27 -0.58 -3.87 -14.70
C PHE A 27 0.91 -3.53 -14.88
N ILE A 28 1.72 -4.45 -15.44
CA ILE A 28 3.09 -4.17 -15.87
C ILE A 28 3.00 -3.71 -17.33
N GLY A 29 2.90 -2.41 -17.59
CA GLY A 29 2.79 -1.82 -18.93
C GLY A 29 3.90 -2.29 -19.89
N LEU A 30 3.79 -3.52 -20.42
CA LEU A 30 4.65 -4.07 -21.46
C LEU A 30 4.30 -3.45 -22.81
N SER A 31 4.72 -2.22 -23.04
CA SER A 31 4.75 -1.61 -24.37
C SER A 31 5.81 -2.29 -25.22
N LYS A 32 5.38 -3.08 -26.18
CA LYS A 32 6.24 -3.47 -27.33
C LYS A 32 6.33 -2.28 -28.28
N ASN A 33 7.27 -1.39 -28.04
CA ASN A 33 7.93 -0.51 -29.05
C ASN A 33 8.72 0.55 -28.29
N GLY A 34 10.04 0.60 -28.48
CA GLY A 34 11.04 1.63 -28.20
C GLY A 34 10.69 2.95 -27.47
N SER A 35 9.73 2.99 -26.57
CA SER A 35 9.40 4.12 -25.70
C SER A 35 10.09 3.93 -24.34
N THR A 36 10.67 4.98 -23.81
CA THR A 36 11.10 5.10 -22.41
C THR A 36 10.08 4.41 -21.49
N GLU A 37 10.53 3.35 -20.76
CA GLU A 37 9.66 2.62 -19.84
C GLU A 37 8.98 3.62 -18.90
N LYS A 38 7.67 3.60 -18.89
CA LYS A 38 6.84 4.48 -18.07
C LYS A 38 6.94 4.03 -16.62
N ILE A 39 7.33 4.90 -15.69
CA ILE A 39 7.27 4.61 -14.27
C ILE A 39 5.80 4.53 -13.86
N THR A 40 5.44 3.46 -13.15
CA THR A 40 4.10 3.21 -12.61
C THR A 40 4.04 3.59 -11.11
N SER A 41 2.85 3.67 -10.54
CA SER A 41 2.68 3.89 -9.09
C SER A 41 3.34 2.79 -8.24
N GLU A 42 3.50 1.58 -8.74
CA GLU A 42 4.19 0.48 -8.08
C GLU A 42 5.71 0.71 -7.91
N GLN A 43 6.28 1.67 -8.62
CA GLN A 43 7.70 2.04 -8.57
C GLN A 43 7.99 3.21 -7.62
N ILE A 44 6.98 3.69 -6.89
CA ILE A 44 7.11 4.64 -5.80
C ILE A 44 6.30 4.14 -4.61
N ALA A 45 6.83 4.28 -3.40
CA ALA A 45 6.13 3.91 -2.18
C ALA A 45 6.40 4.93 -1.07
N VAL A 46 5.41 5.11 -0.21
CA VAL A 46 5.48 5.96 0.97
C VAL A 46 5.11 5.11 2.18
N GLY A 47 6.07 4.90 3.09
CA GLY A 47 5.86 4.29 4.39
C GLY A 47 5.29 5.30 5.40
N GLU A 48 5.44 5.04 6.71
CA GLU A 48 5.04 6.02 7.71
C GLU A 48 5.94 7.26 7.62
N ASP A 49 7.27 7.10 7.68
CA ASP A 49 8.24 8.20 7.73
C ASP A 49 9.43 8.05 6.76
N HIS A 50 9.35 7.13 5.80
CA HIS A 50 10.34 6.98 4.74
C HIS A 50 9.68 6.77 3.37
N MET A 51 10.44 7.01 2.31
CA MET A 51 9.95 6.89 0.93
C MET A 51 10.92 6.09 0.07
N LEU A 52 10.38 5.40 -0.90
CA LEU A 52 11.12 4.62 -1.89
C LEU A 52 10.74 5.08 -3.30
N ALA A 53 11.71 5.09 -4.21
CA ALA A 53 11.46 5.27 -5.64
C ALA A 53 12.45 4.47 -6.48
N VAL A 54 11.98 3.99 -7.62
CA VAL A 54 12.79 3.25 -8.60
C VAL A 54 13.11 4.16 -9.77
N ASP A 55 14.39 4.25 -10.16
CA ASP A 55 14.77 4.97 -11.36
C ASP A 55 14.51 4.15 -12.64
N ALA A 56 14.62 4.77 -13.81
CA ALA A 56 14.41 4.11 -15.10
C ALA A 56 15.36 2.90 -15.34
N GLY A 57 16.49 2.85 -14.64
CA GLY A 57 17.42 1.72 -14.69
C GLY A 57 17.04 0.56 -13.79
N GLY A 58 16.03 0.72 -12.91
CA GLY A 58 15.61 -0.26 -11.92
C GLY A 58 16.41 -0.20 -10.61
N ALA A 59 17.13 0.89 -10.34
CA ALA A 59 17.80 1.10 -9.05
C ALA A 59 16.84 1.74 -8.06
N VAL A 60 16.85 1.26 -6.81
CA VAL A 60 16.03 1.79 -5.71
C VAL A 60 16.76 2.94 -5.03
N TYR A 61 16.05 4.02 -4.80
CA TYR A 61 16.43 5.15 -3.97
C TYR A 61 15.47 5.28 -2.80
N ALA A 62 16.01 5.60 -1.62
CA ALA A 62 15.27 5.74 -0.37
C ALA A 62 15.69 7.02 0.36
N TRP A 63 14.80 7.60 1.16
CA TRP A 63 15.07 8.79 1.98
C TRP A 63 14.05 8.89 3.12
N GLY A 64 14.33 9.75 4.10
CA GLY A 64 13.53 9.93 5.30
C GLY A 64 14.15 9.27 6.52
N HIS A 65 13.31 8.70 7.37
CA HIS A 65 13.66 7.97 8.59
C HIS A 65 14.50 6.73 8.30
N ASN A 66 15.45 6.38 9.21
CA ASN A 66 16.36 5.25 9.01
C ASN A 66 16.84 4.56 10.30
N ASN A 67 16.09 4.67 11.40
CA ASN A 67 16.54 4.13 12.70
C ASN A 67 16.66 2.59 12.72
N LYS A 68 15.96 1.90 11.82
CA LYS A 68 16.01 0.44 11.66
C LYS A 68 16.76 0.00 10.40
N GLY A 69 17.32 0.94 9.65
CA GLY A 69 17.97 0.67 8.37
C GLY A 69 17.02 0.59 7.18
N GLU A 70 15.80 1.14 7.30
CA GLU A 70 14.74 1.09 6.28
C GLU A 70 15.10 1.76 4.95
N LEU A 71 16.21 2.51 4.89
CA LEU A 71 16.72 3.06 3.62
C LEU A 71 17.65 2.10 2.87
N GLY A 72 18.12 1.03 3.52
CA GLY A 72 18.94 -0.01 2.87
C GLY A 72 20.32 0.47 2.40
N ASN A 73 20.88 1.51 3.01
CA ASN A 73 22.12 2.17 2.61
C ASN A 73 23.33 1.86 3.52
N SER A 74 23.26 0.76 4.28
CA SER A 74 24.30 0.26 5.20
C SER A 74 24.52 1.11 6.46
N ASN A 75 23.58 2.00 6.81
CA ASN A 75 23.61 2.77 8.05
C ASN A 75 22.20 3.01 8.60
N CYS A 76 22.10 3.71 9.73
CA CYS A 76 20.84 4.09 10.40
C CYS A 76 20.66 5.62 10.49
N ASP A 77 21.25 6.39 9.58
CA ASP A 77 21.12 7.84 9.57
C ASP A 77 19.97 8.28 8.66
N ASN A 78 19.10 9.15 9.17
CA ASN A 78 18.04 9.78 8.39
C ASN A 78 18.61 10.56 7.19
N GLN A 79 17.98 10.45 6.04
CA GLN A 79 18.47 11.08 4.81
C GLN A 79 17.50 12.15 4.30
N SER A 80 17.97 13.38 4.16
CA SER A 80 17.18 14.50 3.62
C SER A 80 17.13 14.54 2.09
N LYS A 81 17.88 13.66 1.42
CA LYS A 81 17.92 13.49 -0.03
C LYS A 81 17.93 12.01 -0.38
N PRO A 82 17.43 11.63 -1.56
CA PRO A 82 17.46 10.24 -2.01
C PRO A 82 18.87 9.64 -1.98
N VAL A 83 19.03 8.50 -1.30
CA VAL A 83 20.23 7.66 -1.31
C VAL A 83 19.93 6.33 -1.95
N LYS A 84 20.91 5.75 -2.63
CA LYS A 84 20.74 4.47 -3.30
C LYS A 84 20.76 3.32 -2.29
N ALA A 85 19.74 2.46 -2.30
CA ALA A 85 19.78 1.18 -1.60
C ALA A 85 20.85 0.28 -2.23
N VAL A 86 21.61 -0.42 -1.39
CA VAL A 86 22.75 -1.25 -1.82
C VAL A 86 22.35 -2.71 -2.02
N LYS A 87 23.23 -3.51 -2.65
CA LYS A 87 23.11 -4.99 -2.71
C LYS A 87 21.83 -5.57 -3.33
N ILE A 88 21.02 -4.79 -4.05
CA ILE A 88 19.93 -5.32 -4.86
C ILE A 88 20.50 -5.72 -6.22
N SER A 89 20.35 -7.01 -6.57
CA SER A 89 20.75 -7.57 -7.85
C SER A 89 19.51 -7.72 -8.73
N GLY A 90 19.56 -7.19 -9.94
CA GLY A 90 18.42 -7.23 -10.86
C GLY A 90 17.73 -5.87 -11.05
N LYS A 91 16.75 -5.84 -11.96
CA LYS A 91 15.95 -4.65 -12.24
C LYS A 91 14.69 -4.66 -11.36
N VAL A 92 14.60 -3.72 -10.44
CA VAL A 92 13.41 -3.58 -9.60
C VAL A 92 12.24 -3.03 -10.41
N THR A 93 11.06 -3.61 -10.23
CA THR A 93 9.80 -3.24 -10.89
C THR A 93 8.73 -2.78 -9.92
N GLN A 94 8.80 -3.20 -8.65
CA GLN A 94 7.88 -2.76 -7.58
C GLN A 94 8.67 -2.51 -6.31
N VAL A 95 8.24 -1.51 -5.53
CA VAL A 95 8.64 -1.27 -4.15
C VAL A 95 7.42 -1.23 -3.25
N ALA A 96 7.57 -1.64 -1.99
CA ALA A 96 6.56 -1.47 -0.97
C ALA A 96 7.23 -1.03 0.34
N ALA A 97 6.54 -0.15 1.09
CA ALA A 97 7.03 0.41 2.34
C ALA A 97 5.96 0.22 3.42
N GLY A 98 6.35 -0.39 4.55
CA GLY A 98 5.58 -0.46 5.78
C GLY A 98 5.92 0.72 6.71
N ASP A 99 5.82 0.51 8.01
CA ASP A 99 6.23 1.52 9.01
C ASP A 99 7.76 1.74 8.97
N GLU A 100 8.53 0.76 9.37
CA GLU A 100 10.00 0.76 9.35
C GLU A 100 10.58 -0.35 8.45
N LEU A 101 9.84 -0.81 7.45
CA LEU A 101 10.12 -1.97 6.60
C LEU A 101 10.04 -1.58 5.13
N SER A 102 10.98 -2.08 4.35
CA SER A 102 11.05 -1.85 2.91
C SER A 102 11.18 -3.15 2.13
N PHE A 103 10.51 -3.21 0.98
CA PHE A 103 10.62 -4.29 0.01
C PHE A 103 10.97 -3.77 -1.38
N ALA A 104 11.69 -4.59 -2.13
CA ALA A 104 11.92 -4.40 -3.56
C ALA A 104 11.72 -5.73 -4.30
N LEU A 105 10.84 -5.72 -5.28
CA LEU A 105 10.56 -6.86 -6.15
C LEU A 105 11.23 -6.63 -7.50
N CYS A 106 12.09 -7.57 -7.89
CA CYS A 106 12.75 -7.56 -9.17
C CYS A 106 11.91 -8.21 -10.28
N LYS A 107 12.21 -7.86 -11.51
CA LYS A 107 11.52 -8.38 -12.72
C LYS A 107 11.53 -9.90 -12.86
N ASP A 108 12.55 -10.55 -12.32
CA ASP A 108 12.74 -12.02 -12.32
C ASP A 108 12.02 -12.73 -11.17
N GLY A 109 11.30 -12.00 -10.31
CA GLY A 109 10.55 -12.53 -9.17
C GLY A 109 11.34 -12.59 -7.87
N ASP A 110 12.60 -12.12 -7.85
CA ASP A 110 13.41 -12.03 -6.64
C ASP A 110 12.87 -10.91 -5.74
N LEU A 111 12.53 -11.25 -4.49
CA LEU A 111 12.07 -10.32 -3.47
C LEU A 111 13.19 -10.03 -2.47
N TYR A 112 13.47 -8.74 -2.26
CA TYR A 112 14.38 -8.23 -1.25
C TYR A 112 13.61 -7.52 -0.15
N ALA A 113 14.06 -7.65 1.12
CA ALA A 113 13.52 -6.97 2.29
C ALA A 113 14.64 -6.39 3.16
N TRP A 114 14.37 -5.28 3.85
CA TRP A 114 15.27 -4.64 4.80
C TRP A 114 14.50 -3.69 5.73
N GLY A 115 15.13 -3.23 6.82
CA GLY A 115 14.53 -2.42 7.87
C GLY A 115 14.23 -3.25 9.11
N ASP A 116 13.13 -2.97 9.80
CA ASP A 116 12.70 -3.66 11.02
C ASP A 116 12.22 -5.09 10.75
N ASP A 117 12.62 -6.03 11.61
CA ASP A 117 12.17 -7.42 11.58
C ASP A 117 11.78 -7.97 12.95
N THR A 118 11.56 -7.09 13.92
CA THR A 118 11.24 -7.49 15.31
C THR A 118 9.96 -8.32 15.46
N SER A 119 9.13 -8.36 14.44
CA SER A 119 7.90 -9.17 14.36
C SER A 119 7.90 -10.16 13.18
N TYR A 120 9.08 -10.53 12.67
CA TYR A 120 9.24 -11.46 11.54
C TYR A 120 8.63 -10.94 10.23
N GLN A 121 8.52 -9.64 10.06
CA GLN A 121 7.85 -9.01 8.93
C GLN A 121 8.65 -9.08 7.61
N MET A 122 9.94 -9.45 7.65
CA MET A 122 10.70 -9.77 6.42
C MET A 122 10.38 -11.16 5.86
N GLY A 123 9.95 -12.10 6.71
CA GLY A 123 9.58 -13.45 6.31
C GLY A 123 10.78 -14.37 5.98
N ASP A 124 11.96 -14.09 6.52
CA ASP A 124 13.19 -14.84 6.26
C ASP A 124 13.53 -15.90 7.35
N GLY A 125 12.60 -16.09 8.31
CA GLY A 125 12.68 -17.09 9.37
C GLY A 125 13.34 -16.61 10.67
N ASP A 126 14.01 -15.45 10.65
CA ASP A 126 14.59 -14.82 11.85
C ASP A 126 13.90 -13.45 12.15
N ASN A 127 14.25 -12.79 13.24
CA ASN A 127 13.72 -11.49 13.64
C ASN A 127 14.81 -10.41 13.75
N THR A 128 15.80 -10.48 12.88
CA THR A 128 16.96 -9.58 12.91
C THR A 128 16.79 -8.46 11.90
N SER A 129 16.57 -7.22 12.40
CA SER A 129 16.51 -6.01 11.55
C SER A 129 17.79 -5.81 10.74
N ARG A 130 17.67 -5.26 9.53
CA ARG A 130 18.78 -5.17 8.56
C ARG A 130 18.89 -3.79 7.94
N MET A 131 20.11 -3.25 7.95
CA MET A 131 20.46 -1.98 7.28
C MET A 131 20.73 -2.13 5.78
N GLU A 132 20.65 -3.34 5.24
CA GLU A 132 20.93 -3.66 3.84
C GLU A 132 19.91 -4.65 3.31
N PRO A 133 19.45 -4.48 2.06
CA PRO A 133 18.55 -5.44 1.41
C PRO A 133 19.10 -6.87 1.45
N LYS A 134 18.26 -7.79 1.90
CA LYS A 134 18.47 -9.25 1.85
C LYS A 134 17.44 -9.87 0.91
N LYS A 135 17.87 -10.76 0.03
CA LYS A 135 16.95 -11.58 -0.75
C LYS A 135 16.24 -12.57 0.16
N VAL A 136 14.90 -12.47 0.24
CA VAL A 136 14.07 -13.24 1.18
C VAL A 136 13.19 -14.27 0.46
N ASN A 137 12.86 -14.06 -0.81
CA ASN A 137 12.03 -14.99 -1.58
C ASN A 137 12.32 -14.90 -3.08
N THR A 138 11.77 -15.85 -3.85
CA THR A 138 11.81 -15.92 -5.33
C THR A 138 10.41 -16.22 -5.87
N ASP A 139 10.25 -16.10 -7.19
CA ASP A 139 8.99 -16.39 -7.89
C ASP A 139 7.80 -15.52 -7.43
N ILE A 140 8.07 -14.34 -6.87
CA ILE A 140 7.05 -13.38 -6.44
C ILE A 140 6.61 -12.51 -7.63
N ALA A 141 5.30 -12.28 -7.72
CA ALA A 141 4.66 -11.44 -8.72
C ALA A 141 4.17 -10.10 -8.16
N MET A 142 3.84 -10.04 -6.86
CA MET A 142 3.40 -8.82 -6.19
C MET A 142 3.71 -8.87 -4.69
N ILE A 143 4.01 -7.72 -4.09
CA ILE A 143 4.27 -7.53 -2.66
C ILE A 143 3.43 -6.38 -2.12
N ALA A 144 2.88 -6.51 -0.92
CA ALA A 144 2.28 -5.44 -0.13
C ALA A 144 2.78 -5.50 1.31
N ALA A 145 2.99 -4.33 1.91
CA ALA A 145 3.50 -4.18 3.27
C ALA A 145 2.47 -3.49 4.16
N GLY A 146 2.08 -4.14 5.25
CA GLY A 146 1.43 -3.50 6.38
C GLY A 146 2.46 -2.95 7.36
N THR A 147 2.01 -2.53 8.55
CA THR A 147 2.93 -2.00 9.58
C THR A 147 3.93 -3.05 10.06
N LYS A 148 3.46 -4.24 10.41
CA LYS A 148 4.31 -5.34 10.93
C LYS A 148 3.94 -6.71 10.33
N HIS A 149 3.36 -6.72 9.14
CA HIS A 149 3.07 -7.92 8.37
C HIS A 149 3.20 -7.63 6.88
N ALA A 150 3.27 -8.67 6.09
CA ALA A 150 3.38 -8.55 4.65
C ALA A 150 2.56 -9.63 3.93
N LEU A 151 2.18 -9.31 2.69
CA LEU A 151 1.46 -10.18 1.78
C LEU A 151 2.22 -10.24 0.46
N ALA A 152 2.34 -11.45 -0.12
CA ALA A 152 2.88 -11.60 -1.47
C ALA A 152 2.03 -12.55 -2.31
N ILE A 153 1.94 -12.28 -3.60
CA ILE A 153 1.39 -13.21 -4.60
C ILE A 153 2.58 -13.80 -5.35
N ASP A 154 2.63 -15.14 -5.47
CA ASP A 154 3.60 -15.78 -6.34
C ASP A 154 3.19 -15.76 -7.83
N THR A 155 4.06 -16.18 -8.71
CA THR A 155 3.81 -16.24 -10.16
C THR A 155 2.70 -17.22 -10.56
N SER A 156 2.24 -18.08 -9.65
CA SER A 156 1.09 -18.99 -9.84
C SER A 156 -0.25 -18.38 -9.40
N GLY A 157 -0.25 -17.23 -8.72
CA GLY A 157 -1.43 -16.58 -8.15
C GLY A 157 -1.77 -17.07 -6.73
N ALA A 158 -0.85 -17.75 -6.04
CA ALA A 158 -1.03 -18.11 -4.63
C ALA A 158 -0.64 -16.94 -3.73
N LEU A 159 -1.49 -16.62 -2.76
CA LEU A 159 -1.27 -15.60 -1.73
C LEU A 159 -0.55 -16.20 -0.53
N TYR A 160 0.52 -15.53 -0.13
CA TYR A 160 1.29 -15.81 1.08
C TYR A 160 1.22 -14.62 2.04
N VAL A 161 1.22 -14.91 3.36
CA VAL A 161 1.18 -13.94 4.45
C VAL A 161 2.24 -14.26 5.49
N TRP A 162 2.85 -13.26 6.13
CA TRP A 162 3.81 -13.44 7.21
C TRP A 162 3.94 -12.18 8.07
N GLY A 163 4.71 -12.28 9.17
CA GLY A 163 4.85 -11.24 10.17
C GLY A 163 3.83 -11.38 11.31
N ARG A 164 3.46 -10.27 11.94
CA ARG A 164 2.57 -10.21 13.12
C ARG A 164 1.11 -10.49 12.75
N ASN A 165 0.44 -11.35 13.55
CA ASN A 165 -0.99 -11.68 13.40
C ASN A 165 -1.89 -10.90 14.35
N LYS A 166 -1.53 -9.69 14.77
CA LYS A 166 -2.37 -8.90 15.66
C LYS A 166 -3.74 -8.64 15.02
N ASN A 167 -4.81 -8.84 15.80
CA ASN A 167 -6.20 -8.71 15.33
C ASN A 167 -6.52 -9.53 14.06
N GLY A 168 -5.83 -10.65 13.84
CA GLY A 168 -6.07 -11.50 12.69
C GLY A 168 -5.54 -10.93 11.36
N ALA A 169 -4.55 -10.02 11.38
CA ALA A 169 -4.00 -9.38 10.17
C ALA A 169 -3.50 -10.36 9.10
N LEU A 170 -3.10 -11.56 9.48
CA LEU A 170 -2.67 -12.63 8.55
C LEU A 170 -3.84 -13.48 8.01
N GLY A 171 -5.07 -13.34 8.55
CA GLY A 171 -6.21 -14.15 8.15
C GLY A 171 -6.14 -15.62 8.59
N VAL A 172 -5.32 -15.93 9.58
CA VAL A 172 -5.14 -17.26 10.18
C VAL A 172 -5.35 -17.21 11.70
N ALA A 173 -5.67 -18.35 12.30
CA ALA A 173 -5.72 -18.44 13.76
C ALA A 173 -4.32 -18.29 14.37
N ASP A 174 -4.20 -17.67 15.56
CA ASP A 174 -2.92 -17.54 16.28
C ASP A 174 -2.22 -18.87 16.52
N SER A 175 -3.00 -19.96 16.66
CA SER A 175 -2.46 -21.32 16.81
C SER A 175 -1.76 -21.89 15.56
N ALA A 176 -1.93 -21.26 14.40
CA ALA A 176 -1.22 -21.61 13.18
C ALA A 176 0.14 -20.90 13.08
N CYS A 177 0.35 -19.85 13.88
CA CYS A 177 1.61 -19.09 13.92
C CYS A 177 2.70 -19.89 14.66
N ASP A 178 3.94 -19.77 14.20
CA ASP A 178 5.09 -20.54 14.71
C ASP A 178 5.96 -19.77 15.70
N LYS A 179 5.78 -18.45 15.81
CA LYS A 179 6.56 -17.54 16.67
C LYS A 179 5.67 -16.58 17.46
N LYS A 180 6.32 -15.86 18.37
CA LYS A 180 5.79 -14.67 19.02
C LYS A 180 6.85 -13.58 19.00
N ASP A 181 6.42 -12.32 18.87
CA ASP A 181 7.32 -11.18 19.05
C ASP A 181 7.50 -10.80 20.53
N GLU A 182 8.31 -9.77 20.79
CA GLU A 182 8.61 -9.31 22.16
C GLU A 182 7.37 -8.76 22.90
N GLU A 183 6.34 -8.29 22.17
CA GLU A 183 5.07 -7.86 22.73
C GLU A 183 4.11 -9.04 23.02
N GLY A 184 4.49 -10.28 22.63
CA GLY A 184 3.72 -11.49 22.83
C GLY A 184 2.67 -11.81 21.77
N TYR A 185 2.60 -11.03 20.69
CA TYR A 185 1.70 -11.31 19.56
C TYR A 185 2.18 -12.52 18.76
N ALA A 186 1.24 -13.31 18.28
CA ALA A 186 1.52 -14.43 17.39
C ALA A 186 2.08 -13.91 16.05
N CYS A 187 3.12 -14.58 15.54
CA CYS A 187 3.80 -14.23 14.30
C CYS A 187 4.02 -15.46 13.42
N MET A 188 3.96 -15.25 12.11
CA MET A 188 4.39 -16.21 11.11
C MET A 188 5.79 -15.82 10.64
N SER A 189 6.81 -16.63 10.95
CA SER A 189 8.20 -16.27 10.68
C SER A 189 8.62 -16.41 9.21
N ALA A 190 7.85 -17.17 8.43
CA ALA A 190 8.09 -17.42 7.00
C ALA A 190 6.78 -17.36 6.23
N PRO A 191 6.81 -17.15 4.91
CA PRO A 191 5.61 -17.05 4.08
C PRO A 191 4.69 -18.26 4.23
N TYR A 192 3.46 -18.03 4.70
CA TYR A 192 2.40 -19.02 4.87
C TYR A 192 1.36 -18.88 3.78
N LYS A 193 1.08 -19.92 3.03
CA LYS A 193 0.07 -19.91 1.96
C LYS A 193 -1.33 -19.80 2.54
N LEU A 194 -2.06 -18.72 2.21
CA LEU A 194 -3.40 -18.43 2.70
C LEU A 194 -4.50 -18.84 1.72
N MET A 195 -4.37 -18.49 0.44
CA MET A 195 -5.38 -18.77 -0.59
C MET A 195 -4.79 -18.82 -2.00
N ASP A 196 -5.56 -19.31 -2.96
CA ASP A 196 -5.20 -19.40 -4.37
C ASP A 196 -6.01 -18.42 -5.23
N ASN A 197 -5.58 -18.26 -6.50
CA ASN A 197 -6.26 -17.43 -7.51
C ASN A 197 -6.39 -15.95 -7.11
N VAL A 198 -5.37 -15.38 -6.49
CA VAL A 198 -5.30 -13.97 -6.12
C VAL A 198 -4.61 -13.18 -7.22
N ALA A 199 -5.18 -12.02 -7.57
CA ALA A 199 -4.68 -11.12 -8.61
C ALA A 199 -4.16 -9.79 -8.06
N TYR A 200 -4.61 -9.35 -6.90
CA TYR A 200 -4.19 -8.09 -6.29
C TYR A 200 -4.26 -8.16 -4.76
N ILE A 201 -3.35 -7.48 -4.08
CA ILE A 201 -3.26 -7.41 -2.62
C ILE A 201 -2.94 -6.00 -2.16
N ASP A 202 -3.38 -5.67 -0.95
CA ASP A 202 -2.89 -4.51 -0.22
C ASP A 202 -3.08 -4.71 1.29
N ALA A 203 -2.32 -3.93 2.10
CA ALA A 203 -2.29 -4.06 3.56
C ALA A 203 -2.30 -2.70 4.25
N GLY A 204 -3.10 -2.58 5.31
CA GLY A 204 -3.07 -1.47 6.26
C GLY A 204 -2.25 -1.80 7.50
N ASP A 205 -2.54 -1.14 8.63
CA ASP A 205 -1.80 -1.34 9.89
C ASP A 205 -1.96 -2.77 10.43
N GLU A 206 -3.20 -3.20 10.69
CA GLU A 206 -3.52 -4.51 11.25
C GLU A 206 -4.64 -5.21 10.44
N TYR A 207 -4.75 -4.93 9.16
CA TYR A 207 -5.73 -5.54 8.27
C TYR A 207 -5.17 -5.70 6.86
N SER A 208 -5.79 -6.60 6.12
CA SER A 208 -5.35 -6.99 4.79
C SER A 208 -6.52 -7.17 3.84
N MET A 209 -6.25 -6.98 2.56
CA MET A 209 -7.21 -7.18 1.48
C MET A 209 -6.61 -7.94 0.32
N ALA A 210 -7.43 -8.76 -0.33
CA ALA A 210 -7.06 -9.49 -1.54
C ALA A 210 -8.21 -9.50 -2.54
N ILE A 211 -7.87 -9.40 -3.82
CA ILE A 211 -8.80 -9.54 -4.93
C ILE A 211 -8.44 -10.83 -5.68
N THR A 212 -9.41 -11.70 -5.84
CA THR A 212 -9.24 -12.92 -6.64
C THR A 212 -9.32 -12.61 -8.14
N THR A 213 -8.86 -13.55 -8.96
CA THR A 213 -8.80 -13.40 -10.43
C THR A 213 -10.16 -13.20 -11.09
N ASP A 214 -11.25 -13.53 -10.39
CA ASP A 214 -12.64 -13.25 -10.82
C ASP A 214 -13.16 -11.86 -10.39
N GLY A 215 -12.31 -11.05 -9.73
CA GLY A 215 -12.64 -9.70 -9.26
C GLY A 215 -13.38 -9.66 -7.92
N THR A 216 -13.42 -10.76 -7.16
CA THR A 216 -14.00 -10.76 -5.80
C THR A 216 -13.01 -10.20 -4.79
N LEU A 217 -13.43 -9.18 -4.03
CA LEU A 217 -12.66 -8.58 -2.95
C LEU A 217 -12.93 -9.30 -1.63
N TYR A 218 -11.86 -9.69 -0.95
CA TYR A 218 -11.84 -10.22 0.42
C TYR A 218 -11.09 -9.27 1.34
N ALA A 219 -11.53 -9.18 2.62
CA ALA A 219 -10.87 -8.41 3.67
C ALA A 219 -10.83 -9.19 4.97
N TRP A 220 -9.81 -8.96 5.81
CA TRP A 220 -9.64 -9.56 7.13
C TRP A 220 -8.74 -8.69 8.01
N GLY A 221 -8.72 -8.97 9.33
CA GLY A 221 -7.97 -8.18 10.29
C GLY A 221 -8.88 -7.20 11.06
N TYR A 222 -8.29 -6.14 11.58
CA TYR A 222 -8.92 -5.11 12.42
C TYR A 222 -10.06 -4.38 11.72
N ASN A 223 -11.18 -4.09 12.44
CA ASN A 223 -12.39 -3.48 11.86
C ASN A 223 -13.15 -2.53 12.80
N GLU A 224 -12.55 -2.03 13.84
CA GLU A 224 -13.24 -1.12 14.80
C GLU A 224 -13.72 0.18 14.13
N ASP A 225 -13.02 0.63 13.09
CA ASP A 225 -13.34 1.80 12.29
C ASP A 225 -14.11 1.48 10.99
N GLY A 226 -14.54 0.22 10.81
CA GLY A 226 -15.27 -0.21 9.61
C GLY A 226 -14.38 -0.35 8.36
N GLN A 227 -13.04 -0.36 8.51
CA GLN A 227 -12.05 -0.37 7.43
C GLN A 227 -12.08 -1.61 6.55
N LEU A 228 -12.71 -2.70 6.99
CA LEU A 228 -12.92 -3.89 6.15
C LEU A 228 -14.10 -3.78 5.20
N GLY A 229 -15.00 -2.76 5.38
CA GLY A 229 -16.24 -2.69 4.59
C GLY A 229 -17.26 -3.79 4.93
N LEU A 230 -17.05 -4.51 6.01
CA LEU A 230 -17.91 -5.57 6.54
C LEU A 230 -18.80 -4.99 7.64
N ALA A 231 -20.13 -5.11 7.49
CA ALA A 231 -21.08 -4.61 8.49
C ALA A 231 -21.01 -5.36 9.83
N LYS A 232 -20.45 -6.58 9.81
CA LYS A 232 -20.23 -7.45 10.98
C LYS A 232 -18.96 -8.25 10.77
N THR A 233 -18.27 -8.54 11.83
CA THR A 233 -17.07 -9.39 11.90
C THR A 233 -17.34 -10.63 12.74
N ASP A 234 -16.44 -11.60 12.69
CA ASP A 234 -16.58 -12.88 13.38
C ASP A 234 -15.95 -12.91 14.78
N SER A 235 -15.17 -11.88 15.14
CA SER A 235 -14.32 -11.90 16.34
C SER A 235 -14.21 -10.53 17.00
N THR A 236 -13.82 -10.56 18.30
CA THR A 236 -13.39 -9.38 19.07
C THR A 236 -12.12 -9.69 19.84
N ASN A 237 -11.22 -8.72 19.98
CA ASN A 237 -10.00 -8.85 20.76
C ASN A 237 -10.27 -8.67 22.28
N SER A 238 -9.23 -8.74 23.11
CA SER A 238 -9.32 -8.61 24.57
C SER A 238 -9.84 -7.27 25.07
N LYS A 239 -9.85 -6.23 24.21
CA LYS A 239 -10.41 -4.90 24.49
C LYS A 239 -11.86 -4.76 24.01
N GLY A 240 -12.42 -5.82 23.38
CA GLY A 240 -13.74 -5.81 22.76
C GLY A 240 -13.78 -5.15 21.37
N GLU A 241 -12.64 -4.82 20.79
CA GLU A 241 -12.55 -4.23 19.45
C GLU A 241 -12.78 -5.29 18.37
N ALA A 242 -13.56 -4.93 17.34
CA ALA A 242 -13.99 -5.84 16.29
C ALA A 242 -12.85 -6.18 15.30
N TYR A 243 -12.74 -7.45 14.92
CA TYR A 243 -11.86 -7.89 13.83
C TYR A 243 -12.43 -9.11 13.10
N GLN A 244 -11.97 -9.35 11.88
CA GLN A 244 -12.32 -10.50 11.05
C GLN A 244 -11.14 -11.48 11.02
N SER A 245 -11.34 -12.68 11.57
CA SER A 245 -10.25 -13.63 11.80
C SER A 245 -9.77 -14.36 10.53
N LYS A 246 -10.55 -14.34 9.47
CA LYS A 246 -10.30 -15.03 8.18
C LYS A 246 -10.79 -14.19 7.01
N PRO A 247 -10.25 -14.38 5.79
CA PRO A 247 -10.73 -13.69 4.61
C PRO A 247 -12.25 -13.76 4.45
N ALA A 248 -12.93 -12.62 4.44
CA ALA A 248 -14.37 -12.50 4.25
C ALA A 248 -14.68 -11.64 3.02
N LYS A 249 -15.66 -12.08 2.22
CA LYS A 249 -16.06 -11.37 0.99
C LYS A 249 -16.69 -10.03 1.30
N VAL A 250 -16.23 -8.99 0.59
CA VAL A 250 -16.72 -7.60 0.70
C VAL A 250 -17.62 -7.25 -0.49
N MET A 251 -17.12 -7.38 -1.72
CA MET A 251 -17.86 -7.05 -2.95
C MET A 251 -17.20 -7.65 -4.20
N ASP A 252 -17.87 -7.53 -5.35
CA ASP A 252 -17.42 -8.07 -6.64
C ASP A 252 -17.09 -6.97 -7.65
N GLY A 253 -16.35 -7.36 -8.70
CA GLY A 253 -16.00 -6.51 -9.85
C GLY A 253 -14.93 -5.47 -9.51
N ILE A 254 -14.00 -5.81 -8.63
CA ILE A 254 -12.91 -4.95 -8.17
C ILE A 254 -11.62 -5.32 -8.89
N LYS A 255 -10.89 -4.31 -9.37
CA LYS A 255 -9.57 -4.49 -9.99
C LYS A 255 -8.40 -4.05 -9.11
N MET A 256 -8.66 -3.16 -8.14
CA MET A 256 -7.64 -2.58 -7.28
C MET A 256 -8.25 -2.19 -5.94
N VAL A 257 -7.49 -2.34 -4.87
CA VAL A 257 -7.79 -1.79 -3.54
C VAL A 257 -6.63 -0.93 -3.07
N SER A 258 -6.91 -0.01 -2.13
CA SER A 258 -5.90 0.70 -1.36
C SER A 258 -6.35 0.79 0.09
N CYS A 259 -5.47 0.32 0.98
CA CYS A 259 -5.63 0.26 2.42
C CYS A 259 -4.92 1.46 3.07
N GLY A 260 -5.69 2.38 3.66
CA GLY A 260 -5.09 3.40 4.52
C GLY A 260 -4.59 2.77 5.83
N ALA A 261 -3.57 3.38 6.47
CA ALA A 261 -2.91 2.72 7.61
C ALA A 261 -3.91 2.23 8.67
N LYS A 262 -4.83 3.07 9.16
CA LYS A 262 -5.67 2.68 10.31
C LYS A 262 -7.17 2.70 10.08
N TYR A 263 -7.67 3.56 9.21
CA TYR A 263 -9.06 4.01 9.36
C TYR A 263 -9.95 3.77 8.15
N MET A 264 -9.42 3.59 6.97
CA MET A 264 -10.19 3.60 5.74
C MET A 264 -9.59 2.71 4.67
N ALA A 265 -10.42 2.32 3.71
CA ALA A 265 -9.98 1.63 2.50
C ALA A 265 -10.79 2.08 1.29
N PHE A 266 -10.19 1.87 0.13
CA PHE A 266 -10.77 2.19 -1.17
C PHE A 266 -10.74 0.97 -2.08
N ALA A 267 -11.73 0.87 -2.97
CA ALA A 267 -11.76 -0.12 -4.04
C ALA A 267 -12.14 0.53 -5.36
N LEU A 268 -11.40 0.19 -6.40
CA LEU A 268 -11.60 0.69 -7.75
C LEU A 268 -12.15 -0.42 -8.63
N LYS A 269 -13.28 -0.15 -9.29
CA LYS A 269 -13.87 -1.04 -10.29
C LYS A 269 -13.22 -0.89 -11.67
N GLU A 270 -13.39 -1.89 -12.53
CA GLU A 270 -12.92 -1.86 -13.91
C GLU A 270 -13.42 -0.64 -14.69
N ASN A 271 -14.67 -0.21 -14.44
CA ASN A 271 -15.29 0.94 -15.10
C ASN A 271 -14.81 2.30 -14.61
N GLY A 272 -13.83 2.36 -13.67
CA GLY A 272 -13.31 3.59 -13.10
C GLY A 272 -14.13 4.17 -11.93
N ASP A 273 -15.11 3.44 -11.41
CA ASP A 273 -15.86 3.84 -10.21
C ASP A 273 -15.06 3.53 -8.95
N LEU A 274 -14.78 4.56 -8.16
CA LEU A 274 -14.11 4.48 -6.86
C LEU A 274 -15.14 4.34 -5.75
N TYR A 275 -14.95 3.33 -4.91
CA TYR A 275 -15.67 3.11 -3.66
C TYR A 275 -14.74 3.34 -2.46
N GLY A 276 -15.29 3.75 -1.31
CA GLY A 276 -14.54 3.90 -0.07
C GLY A 276 -15.41 3.60 1.15
N TRP A 277 -14.77 3.22 2.24
CA TRP A 277 -15.38 2.90 3.51
C TRP A 277 -14.38 3.06 4.67
N GLY A 278 -14.87 2.96 5.90
CA GLY A 278 -14.11 3.20 7.12
C GLY A 278 -14.46 4.52 7.79
N ASN A 279 -13.56 5.04 8.59
CA ASN A 279 -13.74 6.27 9.35
C ASN A 279 -13.63 7.52 8.46
N ASN A 280 -14.63 8.39 8.52
CA ASN A 280 -14.68 9.66 7.78
C ASN A 280 -14.76 10.88 8.69
N SER A 281 -14.44 10.76 9.97
CA SER A 281 -14.57 11.87 10.94
C SER A 281 -13.73 13.11 10.58
N VAL A 282 -12.65 12.90 9.82
CA VAL A 282 -11.72 13.93 9.33
C VAL A 282 -11.72 14.05 7.81
N GLY A 283 -12.84 13.70 7.16
CA GLY A 283 -12.97 13.81 5.70
C GLY A 283 -12.14 12.81 4.90
N SER A 284 -11.66 11.72 5.52
CA SER A 284 -10.74 10.74 4.93
C SER A 284 -11.28 10.01 3.71
N LEU A 285 -12.61 10.02 3.51
CA LEU A 285 -13.27 9.42 2.34
C LEU A 285 -13.60 10.43 1.23
N GLY A 286 -13.26 11.71 1.40
CA GLY A 286 -13.58 12.74 0.40
C GLY A 286 -15.08 13.03 0.26
N ILE A 287 -15.89 12.70 1.24
CA ILE A 287 -17.30 13.02 1.34
C ILE A 287 -17.56 13.85 2.59
N LYS A 288 -18.55 14.75 2.52
CA LYS A 288 -18.90 15.61 3.65
C LYS A 288 -19.10 14.76 4.91
N THR A 289 -18.44 15.14 6.00
CA THR A 289 -18.70 14.61 7.33
C THR A 289 -20.09 15.03 7.77
N VAL A 290 -20.81 14.18 8.50
CA VAL A 290 -22.08 14.59 9.13
C VAL A 290 -21.76 15.55 10.28
N ASP A 291 -22.50 16.65 10.36
CA ASP A 291 -22.42 17.61 11.45
C ASP A 291 -22.96 16.90 12.72
N ASP A 292 -22.16 16.14 13.37
CA ASP A 292 -22.21 15.81 14.79
C ASP A 292 -21.02 14.92 15.15
N ALA A 293 -20.39 15.24 16.26
CA ALA A 293 -19.09 14.83 16.74
C ALA A 293 -18.92 13.32 17.05
N ALA A 294 -19.85 12.47 16.73
CA ALA A 294 -19.74 11.03 16.87
C ALA A 294 -19.28 10.42 15.55
N ARG A 295 -18.13 9.74 15.57
CA ARG A 295 -17.55 8.85 14.54
C ARG A 295 -18.41 8.71 13.28
N SER A 296 -18.08 9.45 12.22
CA SER A 296 -18.67 9.27 10.90
C SER A 296 -18.08 8.02 10.24
N VAL A 297 -18.58 6.83 10.58
CA VAL A 297 -18.07 5.56 10.08
C VAL A 297 -18.95 5.04 8.94
N GLN A 298 -18.34 4.77 7.81
CA GLN A 298 -18.95 4.12 6.65
C GLN A 298 -18.59 2.62 6.67
N THR A 299 -19.46 1.78 7.24
CA THR A 299 -19.17 0.35 7.45
C THR A 299 -19.36 -0.53 6.19
N LYS A 300 -19.80 0.04 5.08
CA LYS A 300 -20.00 -0.68 3.79
C LYS A 300 -19.44 0.15 2.65
N PRO A 301 -19.01 -0.48 1.55
CA PRO A 301 -18.55 0.24 0.36
C PRO A 301 -19.57 1.27 -0.14
N LYS A 302 -19.15 2.53 -0.28
CA LYS A 302 -19.94 3.64 -0.83
C LYS A 302 -19.24 4.22 -2.04
N LYS A 303 -19.96 4.40 -3.15
CA LYS A 303 -19.41 5.06 -4.35
C LYS A 303 -19.09 6.52 -4.04
N LEU A 304 -17.85 6.93 -4.35
CA LEU A 304 -17.31 8.26 -4.07
C LEU A 304 -17.17 9.11 -5.33
N MET A 305 -16.56 8.54 -6.39
CA MET A 305 -16.33 9.24 -7.66
C MET A 305 -16.20 8.26 -8.83
N SER A 306 -16.19 8.80 -10.05
CA SER A 306 -15.99 8.04 -11.30
C SER A 306 -14.76 8.55 -12.05
N ASP A 307 -14.40 7.90 -13.16
CA ASP A 307 -13.25 8.24 -14.02
C ASP A 307 -11.91 8.19 -13.27
N VAL A 308 -11.78 7.29 -12.30
CA VAL A 308 -10.56 7.07 -11.52
C VAL A 308 -9.69 6.01 -12.20
N SER A 309 -8.38 6.28 -12.30
CA SER A 309 -7.39 5.33 -12.81
C SER A 309 -6.58 4.65 -11.70
N TYR A 310 -6.35 5.37 -10.58
CA TYR A 310 -5.56 4.90 -9.45
C TYR A 310 -5.96 5.63 -8.16
N VAL A 311 -5.80 4.99 -7.02
CA VAL A 311 -6.00 5.57 -5.69
C VAL A 311 -4.93 5.05 -4.76
N ASP A 312 -4.42 5.92 -3.89
CA ASP A 312 -3.58 5.51 -2.79
C ASP A 312 -3.94 6.24 -1.50
N ALA A 313 -3.86 5.52 -0.38
CA ALA A 313 -4.34 5.96 0.92
C ALA A 313 -3.18 6.03 1.93
N GLY A 314 -2.96 7.21 2.50
CA GLY A 314 -2.07 7.38 3.65
C GLY A 314 -2.76 7.07 4.98
N SER A 315 -2.24 7.57 6.10
CA SER A 315 -2.78 7.27 7.44
C SER A 315 -4.22 7.81 7.63
N ALA A 316 -4.52 9.01 7.14
CA ALA A 316 -5.85 9.62 7.23
C ALA A 316 -6.14 10.60 6.06
N HIS A 317 -5.44 10.46 4.95
CA HIS A 317 -5.66 11.22 3.71
C HIS A 317 -5.58 10.27 2.53
N ALA A 318 -6.06 10.71 1.38
CA ALA A 318 -5.99 9.93 0.15
C ALA A 318 -5.60 10.78 -1.05
N ALA A 319 -4.96 10.14 -2.01
CA ALA A 319 -4.59 10.68 -3.29
C ALA A 319 -5.25 9.87 -4.41
N VAL A 320 -6.03 10.52 -5.26
CA VAL A 320 -6.83 9.90 -6.32
C VAL A 320 -6.44 10.45 -7.67
N LEU A 321 -5.94 9.58 -8.54
CA LEU A 321 -5.56 9.91 -9.91
C LEU A 321 -6.73 9.61 -10.86
N LYS A 322 -7.14 10.63 -11.62
CA LYS A 322 -8.16 10.50 -12.66
C LYS A 322 -7.57 9.97 -13.97
N THR A 323 -8.41 9.42 -14.82
CA THR A 323 -8.03 8.91 -16.15
C THR A 323 -7.44 9.98 -17.07
N ASN A 324 -7.78 11.26 -16.84
CA ASN A 324 -7.21 12.40 -17.58
C ASN A 324 -5.85 12.86 -17.06
N GLY A 325 -5.34 12.29 -15.96
CA GLY A 325 -4.08 12.68 -15.32
C GLY A 325 -4.20 13.77 -14.26
N ASP A 326 -5.41 14.16 -13.86
CA ASP A 326 -5.64 15.06 -12.73
C ASP A 326 -5.49 14.30 -11.40
N LEU A 327 -4.68 14.83 -10.50
CA LEU A 327 -4.49 14.31 -9.14
C LEU A 327 -5.36 15.10 -8.16
N TYR A 328 -6.17 14.40 -7.38
CA TYR A 328 -7.00 14.93 -6.30
C TYR A 328 -6.54 14.38 -4.96
N THR A 329 -6.62 15.22 -3.90
CA THR A 329 -6.31 14.86 -2.52
C THR A 329 -7.42 15.31 -1.58
N PHE A 330 -7.59 14.60 -0.45
CA PHE A 330 -8.55 14.91 0.61
C PHE A 330 -8.18 14.20 1.92
N GLY A 331 -8.84 14.54 3.02
CA GLY A 331 -8.57 14.02 4.36
C GLY A 331 -7.78 14.98 5.24
N VAL A 332 -7.04 14.46 6.20
CA VAL A 332 -6.22 15.22 7.16
C VAL A 332 -5.15 16.07 6.45
N ASN A 333 -4.91 17.27 7.00
CA ASN A 333 -3.96 18.24 6.46
C ASN A 333 -3.10 18.94 7.53
N ASN A 334 -2.87 18.35 8.67
CA ASN A 334 -2.08 18.96 9.74
C ASN A 334 -0.64 19.25 9.36
N TYR A 335 -0.07 18.41 8.49
CA TYR A 335 1.28 18.56 7.94
C TYR A 335 1.29 18.97 6.48
N HIS A 336 0.17 19.49 5.96
CA HIS A 336 0.00 19.87 4.55
C HIS A 336 0.12 18.71 3.55
N GLN A 337 -0.09 17.47 4.00
CA GLN A 337 0.04 16.25 3.21
C GLN A 337 -0.86 16.18 1.97
N ILE A 338 -1.94 16.96 1.93
CA ILE A 338 -2.81 17.09 0.75
C ILE A 338 -2.41 18.25 -0.17
N GLY A 339 -1.27 18.94 0.13
CA GLY A 339 -0.65 19.95 -0.73
C GLY A 339 -1.42 21.26 -0.84
N ILE A 340 -2.26 21.59 0.14
CA ILE A 340 -3.00 22.87 0.23
C ILE A 340 -2.75 23.54 1.58
N LYS A 341 -2.81 24.86 1.61
CA LYS A 341 -2.51 25.64 2.83
C LYS A 341 -3.53 25.43 3.95
N PHE A 342 -4.82 25.31 3.61
CA PHE A 342 -5.92 25.12 4.57
C PHE A 342 -6.94 24.14 3.99
N GLY A 343 -7.58 23.35 4.85
CA GLY A 343 -8.73 22.52 4.52
C GLY A 343 -10.05 23.29 4.63
N ASP A 344 -11.15 22.59 4.44
CA ASP A 344 -12.53 23.12 4.57
C ASP A 344 -13.17 22.81 5.93
N GLY A 345 -12.46 22.14 6.86
CA GLY A 345 -12.95 21.79 8.17
C GLY A 345 -11.87 21.64 9.24
N THR A 346 -12.30 21.64 10.49
CA THR A 346 -11.49 21.36 11.67
C THR A 346 -12.22 20.38 12.58
N TYR A 347 -11.45 19.53 13.26
CA TYR A 347 -11.94 18.58 14.26
C TYR A 347 -11.06 18.67 15.51
N ALA A 348 -11.68 18.85 16.69
CA ALA A 348 -10.96 18.97 17.95
C ALA A 348 -10.88 17.62 18.67
N ILE A 349 -9.66 17.21 19.06
CA ILE A 349 -9.41 16.05 19.93
C ILE A 349 -8.67 16.55 21.17
N GLY A 350 -9.37 16.71 22.28
CA GLY A 350 -8.81 17.30 23.49
C GLY A 350 -8.35 18.74 23.25
N GLN A 351 -7.05 19.01 23.34
CA GLN A 351 -6.45 20.32 23.08
C GLN A 351 -5.90 20.48 21.67
N GLU A 352 -5.91 19.40 20.87
CA GLU A 352 -5.38 19.41 19.49
C GLU A 352 -6.49 19.74 18.48
N THR A 353 -6.13 20.49 17.45
CA THR A 353 -6.99 20.78 16.31
C THR A 353 -6.49 20.04 15.08
N ILE A 354 -7.33 19.18 14.52
CA ILE A 354 -7.08 18.52 13.25
C ILE A 354 -7.70 19.34 12.14
N TYR A 355 -6.88 19.74 11.17
CA TYR A 355 -7.30 20.38 9.93
C TYR A 355 -7.53 19.31 8.86
N TYR A 356 -8.62 19.42 8.10
CA TYR A 356 -8.94 18.45 7.05
C TYR A 356 -9.64 19.08 5.85
N GLN A 357 -9.63 18.37 4.74
CA GLN A 357 -10.37 18.68 3.51
C GLN A 357 -11.40 17.58 3.28
N SER A 358 -12.68 17.90 3.45
CA SER A 358 -13.79 16.93 3.37
C SER A 358 -14.21 16.57 1.95
N LYS A 359 -13.76 17.31 0.94
CA LYS A 359 -14.09 17.06 -0.48
C LYS A 359 -12.82 16.95 -1.31
N PRO A 360 -12.80 16.09 -2.33
CA PRO A 360 -11.65 15.99 -3.23
C PRO A 360 -11.27 17.33 -3.81
N ARG A 361 -10.00 17.72 -3.66
CA ARG A 361 -9.43 18.96 -4.20
C ARG A 361 -8.29 18.62 -5.15
N LYS A 362 -8.28 19.27 -6.32
CA LYS A 362 -7.23 19.06 -7.32
C LYS A 362 -5.90 19.62 -6.81
N LEU A 363 -4.88 18.74 -6.77
CA LEU A 363 -3.52 19.05 -6.37
C LEU A 363 -2.63 19.35 -7.57
N ALA A 364 -2.71 18.54 -8.62
CA ALA A 364 -1.85 18.64 -9.80
C ALA A 364 -2.54 18.13 -11.06
N GLU A 365 -1.95 18.44 -12.21
CA GLU A 365 -2.35 17.96 -13.53
C GLU A 365 -1.20 17.19 -14.18
N ASN A 366 -1.49 16.41 -15.21
CA ASN A 366 -0.49 15.63 -15.95
C ASN A 366 0.34 14.70 -15.05
N VAL A 367 -0.29 14.08 -14.06
CA VAL A 367 0.31 13.08 -13.17
C VAL A 367 0.20 11.70 -13.80
N GLU A 368 1.24 10.88 -13.64
CA GLU A 368 1.27 9.49 -14.14
C GLU A 368 1.41 8.45 -13.04
N ALA A 369 1.94 8.83 -11.86
CA ALA A 369 2.09 7.95 -10.71
C ALA A 369 1.90 8.73 -9.41
N VAL A 370 1.31 8.09 -8.40
CA VAL A 370 1.11 8.65 -7.06
C VAL A 370 1.26 7.57 -6.00
N ALA A 371 1.81 7.96 -4.85
CA ALA A 371 1.82 7.18 -3.61
C ALA A 371 1.47 8.09 -2.43
N ALA A 372 0.74 7.56 -1.46
CA ALA A 372 0.37 8.22 -0.22
C ALA A 372 0.69 7.27 0.96
N GLY A 373 1.30 7.78 2.02
CA GLY A 373 1.59 7.01 3.22
C GLY A 373 1.89 7.96 4.37
N GLY A 374 1.82 7.50 5.63
CA GLY A 374 1.99 8.35 6.79
C GLY A 374 1.23 9.68 6.64
N PHE A 375 1.96 10.78 6.70
CA PHE A 375 1.46 12.14 6.49
C PHE A 375 2.07 12.80 5.24
N ASN A 376 2.21 12.02 4.15
CA ASN A 376 2.91 12.47 2.95
C ASN A 376 2.19 12.03 1.66
N THR A 377 2.32 12.85 0.62
CA THR A 377 1.95 12.51 -0.75
C THR A 377 3.17 12.67 -1.66
N LEU A 378 3.49 11.61 -2.40
CA LEU A 378 4.53 11.55 -3.41
C LEU A 378 3.88 11.32 -4.77
N TYR A 379 4.23 12.09 -5.79
CA TYR A 379 3.72 11.86 -7.13
C TYR A 379 4.75 12.18 -8.22
N ARG A 380 4.56 11.58 -9.38
CA ARG A 380 5.36 11.83 -10.56
C ARG A 380 4.48 12.42 -11.66
N SER A 381 4.92 13.54 -12.19
CA SER A 381 4.29 14.17 -13.37
C SER A 381 4.80 13.54 -14.67
N LYS A 382 4.05 13.66 -15.77
CA LYS A 382 4.43 13.16 -17.11
C LYS A 382 5.71 13.77 -17.67
N ASP A 383 6.19 14.87 -17.10
CA ASP A 383 7.50 15.47 -17.40
C ASP A 383 8.68 14.69 -16.76
N GLY A 384 8.38 13.64 -16.00
CA GLY A 384 9.34 12.80 -15.33
C GLY A 384 9.78 13.31 -13.95
N VAL A 385 9.28 14.47 -13.49
CA VAL A 385 9.67 15.04 -12.20
C VAL A 385 8.87 14.41 -11.06
N LEU A 386 9.60 13.90 -10.06
CA LEU A 386 9.03 13.41 -8.80
C LEU A 386 8.83 14.60 -7.86
N ARG A 387 7.70 14.67 -7.15
CA ARG A 387 7.38 15.72 -6.18
C ARG A 387 6.80 15.13 -4.92
N SER A 388 7.20 15.70 -3.77
CA SER A 388 6.70 15.32 -2.45
C SER A 388 6.09 16.52 -1.73
N VAL A 389 5.15 16.26 -0.81
CA VAL A 389 4.50 17.27 0.04
C VAL A 389 4.02 16.61 1.32
N GLY A 390 4.03 17.36 2.43
CA GLY A 390 3.56 16.88 3.72
C GLY A 390 4.58 17.05 4.84
N CYS A 391 4.58 16.09 5.78
CA CYS A 391 5.48 16.03 6.94
C CYS A 391 6.94 15.85 6.51
N ASN A 392 7.87 16.52 7.24
CA ASN A 392 9.30 16.42 6.99
C ASN A 392 10.13 16.31 8.28
N LEU A 393 9.51 15.92 9.39
CA LEU A 393 10.16 15.81 10.71
C LEU A 393 11.36 14.86 10.69
N TYR A 394 11.30 13.83 9.87
CA TYR A 394 12.38 12.86 9.66
C TYR A 394 13.06 13.00 8.30
N LYS A 395 12.89 14.16 7.62
CA LYS A 395 13.46 14.44 6.29
C LYS A 395 12.85 13.59 5.16
N GLN A 396 11.65 13.04 5.39
CA GLN A 396 10.98 12.12 4.50
C GLN A 396 10.50 12.75 3.17
N LEU A 397 10.57 14.07 2.99
CA LEU A 397 10.27 14.68 1.70
C LEU A 397 11.40 14.57 0.67
N GLY A 398 12.64 14.27 1.07
CA GLY A 398 13.75 14.05 0.15
C GLY A 398 14.27 15.30 -0.60
N ILE A 399 13.91 16.47 -0.14
CA ILE A 399 14.16 17.77 -0.81
C ILE A 399 15.39 18.53 -0.27
N GLY A 400 16.10 17.96 0.72
CA GLY A 400 17.24 18.59 1.37
C GLY A 400 16.88 19.77 2.29
N SER A 401 15.59 19.92 2.67
CA SER A 401 15.12 20.97 3.59
C SER A 401 15.13 20.45 5.03
N GLU A 402 15.33 21.38 5.98
CA GLU A 402 15.19 21.15 7.42
C GLU A 402 13.83 21.66 7.97
N GLU A 403 12.93 22.15 7.11
CA GLU A 403 11.56 22.53 7.51
C GLU A 403 10.79 21.28 7.96
N SER A 404 9.97 21.41 9.00
CA SER A 404 9.21 20.30 9.58
C SER A 404 8.06 19.80 8.71
N ASP A 405 7.58 20.64 7.79
CA ASP A 405 6.54 20.32 6.82
C ASP A 405 6.63 21.25 5.60
N VAL A 406 6.11 20.80 4.48
CA VAL A 406 6.13 21.57 3.22
C VAL A 406 4.72 21.65 2.64
N LYS A 407 4.28 22.91 2.38
CA LYS A 407 2.90 23.27 2.03
C LYS A 407 2.55 23.08 0.56
N THR A 408 3.58 23.05 -0.30
CA THR A 408 3.43 22.93 -1.75
C THR A 408 4.31 21.83 -2.29
N PRO A 409 3.86 21.02 -3.25
CA PRO A 409 4.66 19.96 -3.83
C PRO A 409 6.02 20.46 -4.33
N THR A 410 7.10 19.88 -3.83
CA THR A 410 8.49 20.25 -4.14
C THR A 410 9.20 19.10 -4.85
N ALA A 411 10.05 19.43 -5.83
CA ALA A 411 10.75 18.46 -6.65
C ALA A 411 11.77 17.64 -5.84
N VAL A 412 11.80 16.33 -6.10
CA VAL A 412 12.76 15.35 -5.56
C VAL A 412 13.60 14.82 -6.70
N TYR A 413 14.93 14.85 -6.53
CA TYR A 413 15.87 14.40 -7.56
C TYR A 413 16.58 13.11 -7.11
N LEU A 414 16.37 12.00 -7.84
CA LEU A 414 16.96 10.68 -7.52
C LEU A 414 18.46 10.61 -7.82
N LYS A 415 18.98 11.51 -8.66
CA LYS A 415 20.42 11.63 -8.99
C LYS A 415 20.82 13.11 -8.83
N ASN A 416 21.88 13.35 -8.08
CA ASN A 416 22.56 14.65 -8.01
C ASN A 416 23.60 14.75 -9.10
#